data_90bf27768ff23988925f2f0e1d3ba459
#
_entry.id   90bf27768ff23988925f2f0e1d3ba459
#
_cell.length_a   1.000
_cell.length_b   1.000
_cell.length_c   1.000
_cell.angle_alpha   90.00
_cell.angle_beta   90.00
_cell.angle_gamma   90.00
#
_symmetry.space_group_name_H-M   'P 1'
#
loop_
_entity.id
_entity.type
_entity.pdbx_description
1 polymer ?
#
loop_
_entity_poly.entity_id
_entity_poly.type
_entity_poly.pdbx_seq_one_letter_code
_entity_poly.pdbx_strand_id
1 'polypeptide(L)'
;MRKLGTIDLEILHLAINENGTFNETNLENSELKRLGVGKLLDSLATLKDRKMISLNSNGSFSITELAKEILWSKSIPTWGKILRLLHIKSCDIGQIESILKISRNEVIEEIEKLRKNQLVLMSPQRIEDKVIKVYEILPEGIIRIDKTETEGFGNTEFGEVKQDIEILSTIELIKKEIQDTQLEQSKKDSIIQKLTMLKEKLEI
;
A
#
# COMPACT_ATOMS: atom_id res chain seq x y z
N MET A 1 0.81 19.35 3.80
CA MET A 1 2.24 19.03 3.54
C MET A 1 2.37 18.47 2.13
N ARG A 2 3.35 18.87 1.29
CA ARG A 2 3.51 18.27 -0.05
C ARG A 2 3.93 16.80 0.13
N LYS A 3 3.23 15.88 -0.54
CA LYS A 3 3.53 14.43 -0.47
C LYS A 3 4.95 14.14 -0.97
N LEU A 4 5.61 13.12 -0.43
CA LEU A 4 6.89 12.64 -0.96
C LEU A 4 6.66 12.04 -2.35
N GLY A 5 7.51 12.40 -3.30
CA GLY A 5 7.51 11.79 -4.62
C GLY A 5 8.29 10.48 -4.65
N THR A 6 8.16 9.73 -5.75
CA THR A 6 8.91 8.47 -5.95
C THR A 6 10.42 8.67 -5.85
N ILE A 7 10.94 9.75 -6.46
CA ILE A 7 12.38 10.09 -6.42
C ILE A 7 12.82 10.39 -4.99
N ASP A 8 12.00 11.13 -4.22
CA ASP A 8 12.31 11.46 -2.83
C ASP A 8 12.49 10.17 -2.00
N LEU A 9 11.61 9.19 -2.18
CA LEU A 9 11.71 7.89 -1.50
C LEU A 9 12.92 7.09 -1.95
N GLU A 10 13.23 7.06 -3.24
CA GLU A 10 14.39 6.35 -3.76
C GLU A 10 15.69 6.91 -3.17
N ILE A 11 15.78 8.25 -3.02
CA ILE A 11 16.91 8.91 -2.36
C ILE A 11 16.98 8.56 -0.87
N LEU A 12 15.85 8.62 -0.15
CA LEU A 12 15.79 8.24 1.27
C LEU A 12 16.12 6.76 1.48
N HIS A 13 15.68 5.89 0.56
CA HIS A 13 16.00 4.46 0.59
C HIS A 13 17.50 4.22 0.35
N LEU A 14 18.11 4.92 -0.63
CA LEU A 14 19.56 4.88 -0.83
C LEU A 14 20.28 5.29 0.46
N ALA A 15 19.86 6.40 1.08
CA ALA A 15 20.47 6.87 2.33
C ALA A 15 20.45 5.80 3.44
N ILE A 16 19.36 5.03 3.55
CA ILE A 16 19.26 3.97 4.55
C ILE A 16 20.18 2.80 4.22
N ASN A 17 20.25 2.39 2.95
CA ASN A 17 21.13 1.32 2.51
C ASN A 17 22.61 1.67 2.74
N GLU A 18 22.96 2.96 2.66
CA GLU A 18 24.29 3.51 2.92
C GLU A 18 24.50 3.93 4.40
N ASN A 19 23.80 3.25 5.32
CA ASN A 19 23.90 3.48 6.77
C ASN A 19 23.53 4.90 7.23
N GLY A 20 22.65 5.57 6.52
CA GLY A 20 22.13 6.89 6.87
C GLY A 20 22.88 8.05 6.25
N THR A 21 23.96 7.81 5.50
CA THR A 21 24.78 8.87 4.87
C THR A 21 25.14 8.47 3.45
N PHE A 22 24.99 9.37 2.49
CA PHE A 22 25.31 9.14 1.08
C PHE A 22 25.93 10.37 0.43
N ASN A 23 26.58 10.17 -0.69
CA ASN A 23 27.26 11.20 -1.47
C ASN A 23 26.98 11.05 -2.98
N GLU A 24 27.62 11.87 -3.80
CA GLU A 24 27.49 11.84 -5.26
C GLU A 24 27.84 10.47 -5.83
N THR A 25 28.90 9.83 -5.36
CA THR A 25 29.33 8.49 -5.82
C THR A 25 28.23 7.43 -5.56
N ASN A 26 27.56 7.49 -4.40
CA ASN A 26 26.45 6.59 -4.11
C ASN A 26 25.27 6.82 -5.07
N LEU A 27 24.95 8.09 -5.40
CA LEU A 27 23.91 8.43 -6.38
C LEU A 27 24.26 7.94 -7.78
N GLU A 28 25.49 8.13 -8.23
CA GLU A 28 25.97 7.67 -9.54
C GLU A 28 25.99 6.15 -9.68
N ASN A 29 26.25 5.43 -8.61
CA ASN A 29 26.27 3.96 -8.57
C ASN A 29 24.87 3.35 -8.35
N SER A 30 23.86 4.17 -8.13
CA SER A 30 22.47 3.75 -7.94
C SER A 30 21.65 3.85 -9.23
N GLU A 31 20.45 3.28 -9.20
CA GLU A 31 19.48 3.44 -10.29
C GLU A 31 19.00 4.89 -10.49
N LEU A 32 19.26 5.76 -9.52
CA LEU A 32 18.92 7.19 -9.59
C LEU A 32 19.70 7.92 -10.70
N LYS A 33 20.84 7.38 -11.14
CA LYS A 33 21.62 7.89 -12.27
C LYS A 33 20.77 8.11 -13.55
N ARG A 34 19.77 7.27 -13.77
CA ARG A 34 18.83 7.38 -14.91
C ARG A 34 18.03 8.69 -14.96
N LEU A 35 17.90 9.38 -13.84
CA LEU A 35 17.01 10.55 -13.70
C LEU A 35 17.63 11.85 -14.22
N GLY A 36 18.95 11.87 -14.42
CA GLY A 36 19.72 13.05 -14.76
C GLY A 36 19.96 14.00 -13.57
N VAL A 37 21.09 14.72 -13.64
CA VAL A 37 21.60 15.56 -12.55
C VAL A 37 20.59 16.63 -12.10
N GLY A 38 19.89 17.29 -13.03
CA GLY A 38 18.94 18.36 -12.68
C GLY A 38 17.81 17.88 -11.78
N LYS A 39 17.15 16.75 -12.12
CA LYS A 39 16.07 16.18 -11.30
C LYS A 39 16.56 15.71 -9.93
N LEU A 40 17.78 15.16 -9.86
CA LEU A 40 18.37 14.76 -8.59
C LEU A 40 18.64 15.95 -7.69
N LEU A 41 19.22 17.02 -8.23
CA LEU A 41 19.48 18.25 -7.47
C LEU A 41 18.18 18.89 -6.96
N ASP A 42 17.13 18.95 -7.77
CA ASP A 42 15.81 19.47 -7.39
C ASP A 42 15.20 18.65 -6.24
N SER A 43 15.30 17.32 -6.31
CA SER A 43 14.80 16.43 -5.26
C SER A 43 15.63 16.57 -3.97
N LEU A 44 16.96 16.62 -4.08
CA LEU A 44 17.83 16.85 -2.92
C LEU A 44 17.56 18.20 -2.25
N ALA A 45 17.40 19.27 -3.04
CA ALA A 45 17.02 20.59 -2.52
C ALA A 45 15.66 20.52 -1.79
N THR A 46 14.67 19.89 -2.41
CA THR A 46 13.34 19.71 -1.82
C THR A 46 13.39 18.91 -0.50
N LEU A 47 14.14 17.80 -0.46
CA LEU A 47 14.30 16.98 0.74
C LEU A 47 15.02 17.75 1.86
N LYS A 48 16.04 18.55 1.51
CA LYS A 48 16.76 19.41 2.45
C LYS A 48 15.85 20.50 3.03
N ASP A 49 15.11 21.21 2.19
CA ASP A 49 14.15 22.25 2.63
C ASP A 49 13.07 21.69 3.55
N ARG A 50 12.67 20.45 3.33
CA ARG A 50 11.74 19.70 4.18
C ARG A 50 12.39 19.08 5.42
N LYS A 51 13.66 19.31 5.62
CA LYS A 51 14.45 18.74 6.73
C LYS A 51 14.47 17.20 6.78
N MET A 52 14.31 16.55 5.62
CA MET A 52 14.38 15.08 5.50
C MET A 52 15.83 14.60 5.38
N ILE A 53 16.68 15.41 4.78
CA ILE A 53 18.13 15.22 4.73
C ILE A 53 18.85 16.48 5.20
N SER A 54 20.08 16.30 5.68
CA SER A 54 20.99 17.38 6.01
C SER A 54 22.26 17.27 5.16
N LEU A 55 22.83 18.41 4.75
CA LEU A 55 24.11 18.48 4.06
C LEU A 55 25.22 18.57 5.11
N ASN A 56 26.19 17.69 5.04
CA ASN A 56 27.36 17.66 5.91
C ASN A 56 28.49 18.56 5.34
N SER A 57 29.42 18.95 6.20
CA SER A 57 30.57 19.79 5.82
C SER A 57 31.48 19.18 4.76
N ASN A 58 31.51 17.85 4.63
CA ASN A 58 32.28 17.11 3.62
C ASN A 58 31.54 16.93 2.28
N GLY A 59 30.35 17.58 2.09
CA GLY A 59 29.56 17.46 0.89
C GLY A 59 28.65 16.22 0.82
N SER A 60 28.69 15.32 1.81
CA SER A 60 27.74 14.21 1.89
C SER A 60 26.39 14.65 2.47
N PHE A 61 25.37 13.83 2.26
CA PHE A 61 24.05 14.03 2.85
C PHE A 61 23.77 12.97 3.91
N SER A 62 23.09 13.36 4.98
CA SER A 62 22.60 12.45 6.02
C SER A 62 21.09 12.49 6.09
N ILE A 63 20.48 11.31 6.27
CA ILE A 63 19.03 11.20 6.57
C ILE A 63 18.75 11.72 7.98
N THR A 64 17.70 12.50 8.16
CA THR A 64 17.28 13.01 9.47
C THR A 64 16.35 12.04 10.20
N GLU A 65 16.20 12.22 11.53
CA GLU A 65 15.23 11.45 12.31
C GLU A 65 13.79 11.71 11.83
N LEU A 66 13.47 12.95 11.40
CA LEU A 66 12.15 13.25 10.83
C LEU A 66 11.83 12.38 9.62
N ALA A 67 12.79 12.15 8.71
CA ALA A 67 12.60 11.28 7.56
C ALA A 67 12.41 9.82 7.97
N LYS A 68 13.15 9.37 8.99
CA LYS A 68 12.99 8.02 9.55
C LYS A 68 11.59 7.82 10.17
N GLU A 69 11.10 8.80 10.89
CA GLU A 69 9.77 8.74 11.53
C GLU A 69 8.62 8.62 10.53
N ILE A 70 8.73 9.21 9.36
CA ILE A 70 7.64 9.20 8.37
C ILE A 70 7.33 7.79 7.86
N LEU A 71 8.36 6.95 7.61
CA LEU A 71 8.17 5.61 7.03
C LEU A 71 8.55 4.49 7.98
N TRP A 72 9.48 4.73 8.91
CA TRP A 72 10.08 3.68 9.74
C TRP A 72 9.79 3.82 11.24
N SER A 73 8.99 4.82 11.65
CA SER A 73 8.58 4.97 13.05
C SER A 73 7.87 3.71 13.57
N LYS A 74 8.19 3.33 14.79
CA LYS A 74 7.52 2.22 15.49
C LYS A 74 6.06 2.56 15.87
N SER A 75 5.73 3.85 15.96
CA SER A 75 4.37 4.31 16.28
C SER A 75 3.38 4.13 15.13
N ILE A 76 3.88 3.93 13.89
CA ILE A 76 3.03 3.70 12.72
C ILE A 76 2.89 2.20 12.52
N PRO A 77 1.66 1.67 12.50
CA PRO A 77 1.43 0.25 12.28
C PRO A 77 1.88 -0.17 10.86
N THR A 78 2.25 -1.43 10.69
CA THR A 78 2.81 -1.98 9.44
C THR A 78 1.90 -1.72 8.24
N TRP A 79 0.60 -1.89 8.39
CA TRP A 79 -0.36 -1.59 7.32
C TRP A 79 -0.32 -0.12 6.87
N GLY A 80 -0.15 0.81 7.81
CA GLY A 80 -0.06 2.25 7.51
C GLY A 80 1.22 2.59 6.74
N LYS A 81 2.34 1.96 7.09
CA LYS A 81 3.60 2.09 6.34
C LYS A 81 3.47 1.56 4.91
N ILE A 82 2.83 0.39 4.75
CA ILE A 82 2.58 -0.21 3.45
C ILE A 82 1.70 0.70 2.58
N LEU A 83 0.57 1.19 3.09
CA LEU A 83 -0.31 2.10 2.35
C LEU A 83 0.41 3.40 1.97
N ARG A 84 1.21 3.98 2.86
CA ARG A 84 2.01 5.17 2.55
C ARG A 84 3.01 4.92 1.41
N LEU A 85 3.68 3.77 1.44
CA LEU A 85 4.61 3.39 0.40
C LEU A 85 3.88 3.20 -0.94
N LEU A 86 2.78 2.43 -0.94
CA LEU A 86 1.98 2.16 -2.14
C LEU A 86 1.28 3.41 -2.68
N HIS A 87 1.02 4.42 -1.84
CA HIS A 87 0.51 5.73 -2.26
C HIS A 87 1.52 6.50 -3.12
N ILE A 88 2.79 6.16 -3.04
CA ILE A 88 3.87 6.83 -3.77
C ILE A 88 4.22 6.06 -5.02
N LYS A 89 4.32 4.73 -4.93
CA LYS A 89 4.57 3.86 -6.07
C LYS A 89 4.01 2.46 -5.84
N SER A 90 3.66 1.79 -6.92
CA SER A 90 3.36 0.36 -6.91
C SER A 90 4.63 -0.44 -6.58
N CYS A 91 4.52 -1.45 -5.73
CA CYS A 91 5.64 -2.26 -5.28
C CYS A 91 5.29 -3.76 -5.27
N ASP A 92 6.27 -4.60 -5.53
CA ASP A 92 6.22 -6.01 -5.21
C ASP A 92 6.57 -6.29 -3.73
N ILE A 93 6.35 -7.53 -3.26
CA ILE A 93 6.64 -7.92 -1.87
C ILE A 93 8.10 -7.68 -1.49
N GLY A 94 9.05 -8.00 -2.38
CA GLY A 94 10.49 -7.83 -2.12
C GLY A 94 10.87 -6.35 -1.97
N GLN A 95 10.28 -5.48 -2.78
CA GLN A 95 10.48 -4.04 -2.67
C GLN A 95 9.90 -3.50 -1.36
N ILE A 96 8.68 -3.93 -0.96
CA ILE A 96 8.07 -3.52 0.32
C ILE A 96 8.95 -3.97 1.49
N GLU A 97 9.35 -5.24 1.51
CA GLU A 97 10.26 -5.82 2.51
C GLU A 97 11.56 -5.01 2.64
N SER A 98 12.22 -4.76 1.50
CA SER A 98 13.49 -4.02 1.45
C SER A 98 13.36 -2.58 1.94
N ILE A 99 12.33 -1.85 1.50
CA ILE A 99 12.13 -0.44 1.83
C ILE A 99 11.70 -0.27 3.29
N LEU A 100 10.73 -1.06 3.75
CA LEU A 100 10.16 -0.90 5.09
C LEU A 100 10.96 -1.62 6.18
N LYS A 101 11.93 -2.48 5.82
CA LYS A 101 12.72 -3.30 6.74
C LYS A 101 11.85 -4.20 7.63
N ILE A 102 10.83 -4.77 7.03
CA ILE A 102 9.84 -5.65 7.68
C ILE A 102 10.03 -7.06 7.11
N SER A 103 9.76 -8.09 7.90
CA SER A 103 9.89 -9.46 7.44
C SER A 103 8.90 -9.78 6.31
N ARG A 104 9.31 -10.64 5.37
CA ARG A 104 8.48 -11.07 4.24
C ARG A 104 7.12 -11.62 4.67
N ASN A 105 7.08 -12.41 5.73
CA ASN A 105 5.86 -13.02 6.24
C ASN A 105 4.88 -11.95 6.75
N GLU A 106 5.39 -10.98 7.51
CA GLU A 106 4.59 -9.85 8.01
C GLU A 106 4.05 -9.00 6.87
N VAL A 107 4.86 -8.75 5.83
CA VAL A 107 4.39 -8.02 4.62
C VAL A 107 3.26 -8.78 3.93
N ILE A 108 3.39 -10.10 3.75
CA ILE A 108 2.36 -10.92 3.10
C ILE A 108 1.06 -10.90 3.91
N GLU A 109 1.12 -11.09 5.23
CA GLU A 109 -0.06 -11.06 6.10
C GLU A 109 -0.78 -9.71 6.04
N GLU A 110 -0.04 -8.61 6.14
CA GLU A 110 -0.64 -7.28 6.10
C GLU A 110 -1.19 -6.93 4.71
N ILE A 111 -0.50 -7.29 3.63
CA ILE A 111 -1.00 -7.09 2.26
C ILE A 111 -2.31 -7.86 2.03
N GLU A 112 -2.42 -9.10 2.51
CA GLU A 112 -3.66 -9.88 2.36
C GLU A 112 -4.80 -9.26 3.18
N LYS A 113 -4.55 -8.74 4.39
CA LYS A 113 -5.53 -7.97 5.15
C LYS A 113 -5.98 -6.71 4.38
N LEU A 114 -5.03 -5.95 3.82
CA LEU A 114 -5.33 -4.76 3.03
C LEU A 114 -6.13 -5.07 1.77
N ARG A 115 -5.83 -6.18 1.09
CA ARG A 115 -6.57 -6.65 -0.09
C ARG A 115 -8.00 -7.07 0.27
N LYS A 116 -8.18 -7.85 1.33
CA LYS A 116 -9.51 -8.24 1.84
C LYS A 116 -10.36 -7.02 2.18
N ASN A 117 -9.75 -5.95 2.68
CA ASN A 117 -10.42 -4.69 2.97
C ASN A 117 -10.52 -3.73 1.77
N GLN A 118 -10.18 -4.18 0.56
CA GLN A 118 -10.25 -3.41 -0.69
C GLN A 118 -9.46 -2.09 -0.65
N LEU A 119 -8.37 -2.06 0.10
CA LEU A 119 -7.48 -0.90 0.18
C LEU A 119 -6.32 -1.00 -0.79
N VAL A 120 -6.02 -2.22 -1.25
CA VAL A 120 -4.89 -2.55 -2.13
C VAL A 120 -5.34 -3.55 -3.20
N LEU A 121 -4.94 -3.30 -4.44
CA LEU A 121 -5.10 -4.20 -5.58
C LEU A 121 -3.79 -4.92 -5.86
N MET A 122 -3.87 -6.17 -6.28
CA MET A 122 -2.74 -6.93 -6.83
C MET A 122 -2.87 -7.01 -8.36
N SER A 123 -1.87 -6.50 -9.07
CA SER A 123 -1.78 -6.55 -10.54
C SER A 123 -0.60 -7.41 -10.97
N PRO A 124 -0.79 -8.39 -11.87
CA PRO A 124 0.34 -9.08 -12.49
C PRO A 124 1.00 -8.15 -13.52
N GLN A 125 2.30 -7.90 -13.38
CA GLN A 125 3.10 -7.15 -14.35
C GLN A 125 4.17 -8.05 -14.98
N ARG A 126 4.40 -7.90 -16.27
CA ARG A 126 5.46 -8.61 -16.97
C ARG A 126 6.69 -7.73 -17.05
N ILE A 127 7.77 -8.16 -16.41
CA ILE A 127 9.06 -7.50 -16.42
C ILE A 127 10.10 -8.54 -16.86
N GLU A 128 10.85 -8.28 -17.94
CA GLU A 128 11.92 -9.15 -18.45
C GLU A 128 11.51 -10.64 -18.52
N ASP A 129 10.40 -10.94 -19.22
CA ASP A 129 9.82 -12.29 -19.37
C ASP A 129 9.35 -12.99 -18.08
N LYS A 130 9.38 -12.34 -16.93
CA LYS A 130 8.82 -12.84 -15.67
C LYS A 130 7.54 -12.10 -15.32
N VAL A 131 6.54 -12.87 -14.87
CA VAL A 131 5.33 -12.27 -14.30
C VAL A 131 5.56 -12.06 -12.80
N ILE A 132 5.55 -10.82 -12.38
CA ILE A 132 5.64 -10.44 -10.96
C ILE A 132 4.30 -9.89 -10.48
N LYS A 133 4.00 -10.10 -9.20
CA LYS A 133 2.82 -9.54 -8.54
C LYS A 133 3.20 -8.18 -7.97
N VAL A 134 2.57 -7.13 -8.46
CA VAL A 134 2.75 -5.76 -7.99
C VAL A 134 1.48 -5.32 -7.27
N TYR A 135 1.64 -4.60 -6.20
CA TYR A 135 0.55 -4.10 -5.36
C TYR A 135 0.40 -2.59 -5.54
N GLU A 136 -0.84 -2.13 -5.61
CA GLU A 136 -1.22 -0.74 -5.85
C GLU A 136 -2.27 -0.32 -4.83
N ILE A 137 -2.19 0.92 -4.34
CA ILE A 137 -3.19 1.45 -3.44
C ILE A 137 -4.48 1.79 -4.21
N LEU A 138 -5.61 1.44 -3.65
CA LEU A 138 -6.93 1.83 -4.15
C LEU A 138 -7.37 3.19 -3.57
N PRO A 139 -8.36 3.89 -4.17
CA PRO A 139 -8.87 5.15 -3.65
C PRO A 139 -9.30 5.07 -2.18
N GLU A 140 -9.91 3.95 -1.75
CA GLU A 140 -10.30 3.67 -0.38
C GLU A 140 -9.09 3.61 0.57
N GLY A 141 -7.96 3.07 0.08
CA GLY A 141 -6.69 3.06 0.80
C GLY A 141 -6.12 4.47 1.01
N ILE A 142 -6.26 5.34 0.00
CA ILE A 142 -5.83 6.74 0.10
C ILE A 142 -6.68 7.48 1.14
N ILE A 143 -8.01 7.35 1.06
CA ILE A 143 -8.93 7.94 2.04
C ILE A 143 -8.60 7.45 3.45
N ARG A 144 -8.30 6.15 3.59
CA ARG A 144 -7.96 5.55 4.89
C ARG A 144 -6.69 6.15 5.47
N ILE A 145 -5.63 6.31 4.68
CA ILE A 145 -4.37 6.90 5.15
C ILE A 145 -4.56 8.37 5.52
N ASP A 146 -5.24 9.15 4.70
CA ASP A 146 -5.53 10.56 4.95
C ASP A 146 -6.33 10.75 6.25
N LYS A 147 -7.31 9.87 6.51
CA LYS A 147 -8.09 9.88 7.75
C LYS A 147 -7.25 9.56 8.98
N THR A 148 -6.38 8.55 8.92
CA THR A 148 -5.52 8.19 10.05
C THR A 148 -4.42 9.20 10.33
N GLU A 149 -4.02 10.00 9.35
CA GLU A 149 -3.08 11.11 9.56
C GLU A 149 -3.70 12.25 10.39
N THR A 150 -5.02 12.40 10.35
CA THR A 150 -5.76 13.41 11.14
C THR A 150 -6.26 12.89 12.48
N GLU A 151 -6.73 11.64 12.54
CA GLU A 151 -7.38 11.03 13.70
C GLU A 151 -6.43 10.10 14.51
N GLY A 152 -5.24 9.81 13.96
CA GLY A 152 -4.29 8.85 14.53
C GLY A 152 -4.59 7.40 14.16
N PHE A 153 -3.63 6.50 14.41
CA PHE A 153 -3.71 5.08 14.05
C PHE A 153 -4.41 4.22 15.11
N GLY A 154 -4.72 4.77 16.28
CA GLY A 154 -5.19 4.01 17.46
C GLY A 154 -6.60 3.41 17.36
N ASN A 155 -7.45 3.91 16.48
CA ASN A 155 -8.85 3.48 16.34
C ASN A 155 -9.12 2.73 15.03
N THR A 156 -8.08 2.24 14.38
CA THR A 156 -8.21 1.59 13.08
C THR A 156 -8.14 0.07 13.23
N GLU A 157 -9.15 -0.53 13.81
CA GLU A 157 -9.39 -1.95 13.59
C GLU A 157 -9.84 -2.13 12.14
N PHE A 158 -9.15 -3.01 11.41
CA PHE A 158 -9.73 -3.58 10.19
C PHE A 158 -10.85 -4.48 10.70
N GLY A 159 -12.08 -3.96 10.67
CA GLY A 159 -13.25 -4.79 10.97
C GLY A 159 -13.22 -6.00 10.06
N GLU A 160 -13.57 -7.15 10.59
CA GLU A 160 -13.98 -8.27 9.75
C GLU A 160 -14.87 -7.71 8.65
N VAL A 161 -14.59 -8.11 7.41
CA VAL A 161 -15.17 -7.50 6.20
C VAL A 161 -16.68 -7.47 6.34
N LYS A 162 -17.24 -6.34 6.74
CA LYS A 162 -18.70 -6.12 6.78
C LYS A 162 -19.35 -6.41 5.42
N GLN A 163 -18.56 -6.43 4.33
CA GLN A 163 -19.03 -6.73 3.00
C GLN A 163 -19.53 -8.16 2.83
N ASP A 164 -18.85 -9.15 3.42
CA ASP A 164 -19.34 -10.54 3.32
C ASP A 164 -20.68 -10.66 4.08
N ILE A 165 -20.81 -9.98 5.22
CA ILE A 165 -22.05 -9.92 5.99
C ILE A 165 -23.12 -9.13 5.22
N GLU A 166 -22.76 -8.03 4.56
CA GLU A 166 -23.68 -7.20 3.78
C GLU A 166 -24.12 -7.90 2.50
N ILE A 167 -23.22 -8.59 1.81
CA ILE A 167 -23.53 -9.43 0.64
C ILE A 167 -24.39 -10.62 1.07
N LEU A 168 -24.06 -11.30 2.16
CA LEU A 168 -24.84 -12.42 2.68
C LEU A 168 -26.26 -11.97 3.09
N SER A 169 -26.37 -10.82 3.76
CA SER A 169 -27.68 -10.26 4.11
C SER A 169 -28.49 -9.88 2.87
N THR A 170 -27.85 -9.32 1.83
CA THR A 170 -28.48 -8.98 0.56
C THR A 170 -28.95 -10.25 -0.18
N ILE A 171 -28.15 -11.31 -0.18
CA ILE A 171 -28.55 -12.62 -0.76
C ILE A 171 -29.80 -13.15 -0.06
N GLU A 172 -29.88 -13.07 1.27
CA GLU A 172 -31.06 -13.54 2.03
C GLU A 172 -32.30 -12.67 1.74
N LEU A 173 -32.16 -11.35 1.59
CA LEU A 173 -33.23 -10.46 1.18
C LEU A 173 -33.75 -10.81 -0.22
N ILE A 174 -32.84 -10.99 -1.19
CA ILE A 174 -33.22 -11.39 -2.57
C ILE A 174 -33.93 -12.74 -2.56
N LYS A 175 -33.46 -13.72 -1.78
CA LYS A 175 -34.16 -15.02 -1.63
C LYS A 175 -35.60 -14.85 -1.14
N LYS A 176 -35.80 -13.99 -0.13
CA LYS A 176 -37.12 -13.72 0.43
C LYS A 176 -38.05 -13.05 -0.61
N GLU A 177 -37.53 -12.01 -1.29
CA GLU A 177 -38.29 -11.31 -2.34
C GLU A 177 -38.70 -12.26 -3.48
N ILE A 178 -37.84 -13.20 -3.89
CA ILE A 178 -38.14 -14.20 -4.93
C ILE A 178 -39.23 -15.15 -4.45
N GLN A 179 -39.23 -15.56 -3.18
CA GLN A 179 -40.29 -16.43 -2.63
C GLN A 179 -41.65 -15.77 -2.67
N ASP A 180 -41.72 -14.45 -2.43
CA ASP A 180 -42.95 -13.66 -2.39
C ASP A 180 -43.45 -13.25 -3.80
N THR A 181 -42.67 -13.48 -4.86
CA THR A 181 -43.00 -13.08 -6.23
C THR A 181 -43.88 -14.12 -6.92
N GLN A 182 -44.76 -13.72 -7.86
CA GLN A 182 -45.59 -14.63 -8.67
C GLN A 182 -44.82 -15.28 -9.84
N LEU A 183 -43.62 -15.79 -9.59
CA LEU A 183 -42.84 -16.55 -10.60
C LEU A 183 -43.22 -18.01 -10.57
N GLU A 184 -43.05 -18.72 -11.73
CA GLU A 184 -43.16 -20.17 -11.78
C GLU A 184 -42.19 -20.86 -10.81
N GLN A 185 -42.67 -21.90 -10.09
CA GLN A 185 -41.90 -22.54 -9.02
C GLN A 185 -40.53 -23.05 -9.52
N SER A 186 -40.45 -23.60 -10.72
CA SER A 186 -39.20 -24.09 -11.32
C SER A 186 -38.12 -22.97 -11.50
N LYS A 187 -38.57 -21.76 -11.81
CA LYS A 187 -37.68 -20.59 -11.95
C LYS A 187 -37.23 -20.10 -10.61
N LYS A 188 -38.11 -20.06 -9.61
CA LYS A 188 -37.77 -19.73 -8.21
C LYS A 188 -36.69 -20.66 -7.69
N ASP A 189 -36.86 -21.95 -7.81
CA ASP A 189 -35.95 -22.97 -7.32
C ASP A 189 -34.56 -22.84 -7.99
N SER A 190 -34.52 -22.58 -9.30
CA SER A 190 -33.28 -22.36 -10.04
C SER A 190 -32.51 -21.11 -9.55
N ILE A 191 -33.20 -20.00 -9.25
CA ILE A 191 -32.56 -18.77 -8.78
C ILE A 191 -32.09 -18.95 -7.34
N ILE A 192 -32.89 -19.55 -6.48
CA ILE A 192 -32.53 -19.83 -5.09
C ILE A 192 -31.29 -20.74 -5.03
N GLN A 193 -31.23 -21.75 -5.87
CA GLN A 193 -30.05 -22.64 -5.97
C GLN A 193 -28.79 -21.87 -6.34
N LYS A 194 -28.86 -20.98 -7.35
CA LYS A 194 -27.72 -20.15 -7.75
C LYS A 194 -27.26 -19.20 -6.65
N LEU A 195 -28.18 -18.58 -5.91
CA LEU A 195 -27.88 -17.72 -4.77
C LEU A 195 -27.27 -18.51 -3.61
N THR A 196 -27.71 -19.74 -3.38
CA THR A 196 -27.11 -20.61 -2.37
C THR A 196 -25.68 -21.01 -2.74
N MET A 197 -25.43 -21.37 -4.01
CA MET A 197 -24.07 -21.64 -4.49
C MET A 197 -23.15 -20.42 -4.42
N LEU A 198 -23.69 -19.20 -4.62
CA LEU A 198 -22.94 -17.96 -4.46
C LEU A 198 -22.58 -17.73 -2.99
N LYS A 199 -23.54 -17.95 -2.10
CA LYS A 199 -23.34 -17.85 -0.64
C LYS A 199 -22.22 -18.80 -0.17
N GLU A 200 -22.28 -20.08 -0.56
CA GLU A 200 -21.27 -21.09 -0.22
C GLU A 200 -19.86 -20.73 -0.72
N LYS A 201 -19.75 -20.02 -1.85
CA LYS A 201 -18.47 -19.54 -2.37
C LYS A 201 -17.91 -18.31 -1.61
N LEU A 202 -18.75 -17.58 -0.89
CA LEU A 202 -18.36 -16.40 -0.11
C LEU A 202 -18.01 -16.78 1.33
N GLU A 203 -18.50 -17.91 1.84
CA GLU A 203 -18.22 -18.43 3.19
C GLU A 203 -16.90 -19.24 3.28
N ILE A 204 -16.14 -19.38 2.17
CA ILE A 204 -14.80 -19.99 2.11
C ILE A 204 -13.72 -18.92 2.18
#